data_34998e02ce3d7fedc7d73a0f0d0449e0
#
_entry.id   34998e02ce3d7fedc7d73a0f0d0449e0
#
_cell.length_a   1.000
_cell.length_b   1.000
_cell.length_c   1.000
_cell.angle_alpha   90.00
_cell.angle_beta   90.00
_cell.angle_gamma   90.00
#
_symmetry.space_group_name_H-M   'P 1'
#
loop_
_entity.id
_entity.type
_entity.pdbx_description
1 polymer ?
#
loop_
_entity_poly.entity_id
_entity_poly.type
_entity_poly.pdbx_seq_one_letter_code
_entity_poly.pdbx_strand_id
1 'polypeptide(L)'
;IREMRQEYLADTVSAYLPHGSAPNEWQKEELKQELYRITGFMLPITNWANEPEIDADKMQEKILDEVENRIAEKNASVPENIVRMVEKNVLMQVLDQLWKEHIASLDLMRHTIVLRAYGQKDPLNEYKKEAFNMFSVMLDNLREKVTFLICRTVIQTDALDALMIQENRAQNMQEIHETPESLVGRPSAPNNYESDEKNEPFQYSRAEFDPKDPRTWGKVARNDLCPCGSGKKYKHCHGKI
;
A
#
# COMPACT_ATOMS: atom_id res chain seq x y z
N ILE A 1 7.09 8.64 -9.86
CA ILE A 1 7.69 7.30 -9.99
C ILE A 1 8.88 7.35 -10.95
N ARG A 2 8.73 7.94 -12.14
CA ARG A 2 9.84 8.08 -13.09
C ARG A 2 11.04 8.81 -12.47
N GLU A 3 10.84 9.96 -11.87
CA GLU A 3 11.89 10.73 -11.19
C GLU A 3 12.54 9.90 -10.08
N MET A 4 11.76 9.27 -9.23
CA MET A 4 12.25 8.40 -8.15
C MET A 4 13.13 7.26 -8.67
N ARG A 5 12.75 6.63 -9.81
CA ARG A 5 13.55 5.60 -10.47
C ARG A 5 14.85 6.16 -11.02
N GLN A 6 14.79 7.32 -11.67
CA GLN A 6 15.98 8.00 -12.22
C GLN A 6 16.95 8.38 -11.12
N GLU A 7 16.48 8.94 -10.01
CA GLU A 7 17.32 9.26 -8.83
C GLU A 7 17.98 8.00 -8.28
N TYR A 8 17.21 6.93 -8.05
CA TYR A 8 17.75 5.70 -7.50
C TYR A 8 18.80 5.05 -8.41
N LEU A 9 18.56 5.04 -9.73
CA LEU A 9 19.52 4.52 -10.70
C LEU A 9 20.76 5.42 -10.80
N ALA A 10 20.59 6.73 -10.75
CA ALA A 10 21.70 7.68 -10.74
C ALA A 10 22.61 7.50 -9.53
N ASP A 11 22.02 7.36 -8.33
CA ASP A 11 22.74 7.09 -7.09
C ASP A 11 23.50 5.75 -7.17
N THR A 12 22.84 4.72 -7.72
CA THR A 12 23.46 3.41 -7.93
C THR A 12 24.64 3.51 -8.89
N VAL A 13 24.50 4.17 -10.03
CA VAL A 13 25.58 4.36 -11.01
C VAL A 13 26.74 5.13 -10.40
N SER A 14 26.47 6.21 -9.67
CA SER A 14 27.49 7.04 -9.02
C SER A 14 28.34 6.28 -7.99
N ALA A 15 27.77 5.23 -7.36
CA ALA A 15 28.51 4.39 -6.42
C ALA A 15 29.61 3.54 -7.10
N TYR A 16 29.41 3.18 -8.37
CA TYR A 16 30.35 2.38 -9.16
C TYR A 16 31.23 3.21 -10.11
N LEU A 17 30.75 4.42 -10.47
CA LEU A 17 31.43 5.36 -11.36
C LEU A 17 31.63 6.70 -10.61
N PRO A 18 32.66 6.82 -9.75
CA PRO A 18 32.90 8.07 -9.03
C PRO A 18 33.14 9.24 -9.99
N HIS A 19 32.56 10.40 -9.70
CA HIS A 19 32.76 11.61 -10.51
C HIS A 19 34.24 11.94 -10.69
N GLY A 20 34.63 12.22 -11.93
CA GLY A 20 36.02 12.57 -12.26
C GLY A 20 36.99 11.38 -12.33
N SER A 21 36.52 10.15 -12.14
CA SER A 21 37.34 8.95 -12.32
C SER A 21 37.50 8.58 -13.81
N ALA A 22 38.68 8.03 -14.15
CA ALA A 22 38.92 7.55 -15.51
C ALA A 22 38.19 6.22 -15.77
N PRO A 23 37.79 5.91 -17.04
CA PRO A 23 37.08 4.66 -17.36
C PRO A 23 37.80 3.35 -16.96
N ASN A 24 39.09 3.40 -16.74
CA ASN A 24 39.89 2.25 -16.26
C ASN A 24 39.69 1.95 -14.77
N GLU A 25 39.23 2.92 -13.99
CA GLU A 25 39.00 2.82 -12.54
C GLU A 25 37.57 2.39 -12.22
N TRP A 26 36.69 2.31 -13.22
CA TRP A 26 35.29 1.99 -13.05
C TRP A 26 35.07 0.51 -12.76
N GLN A 27 34.18 0.21 -11.84
CA GLN A 27 33.73 -1.15 -11.53
C GLN A 27 32.65 -1.60 -12.52
N LYS A 28 33.02 -1.80 -13.78
CA LYS A 28 32.08 -2.01 -14.91
C LYS A 28 31.28 -3.30 -14.80
N GLU A 29 31.91 -4.39 -14.40
CA GLU A 29 31.25 -5.69 -14.32
C GLU A 29 30.29 -5.75 -13.11
N GLU A 30 30.67 -5.16 -12.00
CA GLU A 30 29.83 -5.05 -10.80
C GLU A 30 28.62 -4.16 -11.11
N LEU A 31 28.83 -3.00 -11.75
CA LEU A 31 27.75 -2.12 -12.19
C LEU A 31 26.79 -2.84 -13.14
N LYS A 32 27.29 -3.58 -14.11
CA LYS A 32 26.48 -4.36 -15.06
C LYS A 32 25.62 -5.39 -14.35
N GLN A 33 26.20 -6.12 -13.38
CA GLN A 33 25.47 -7.10 -12.59
C GLN A 33 24.39 -6.45 -11.73
N GLU A 34 24.71 -5.33 -11.10
CA GLU A 34 23.78 -4.61 -10.25
C GLU A 34 22.62 -4.01 -11.05
N LEU A 35 22.90 -3.37 -12.19
CA LEU A 35 21.86 -2.87 -13.07
C LEU A 35 20.97 -3.99 -13.63
N TYR A 36 21.56 -5.14 -13.97
CA TYR A 36 20.78 -6.31 -14.36
C TYR A 36 19.91 -6.84 -13.20
N ARG A 37 20.45 -6.85 -11.98
CA ARG A 37 19.68 -7.23 -10.78
C ARG A 37 18.46 -6.34 -10.59
N ILE A 38 18.65 -5.02 -10.73
CA ILE A 38 17.59 -4.03 -10.51
C ILE A 38 16.59 -4.04 -11.66
N THR A 39 17.07 -3.87 -12.90
CA THR A 39 16.21 -3.60 -14.05
C THR A 39 15.78 -4.85 -14.82
N GLY A 40 16.57 -5.92 -14.75
CA GLY A 40 16.42 -7.09 -15.60
C GLY A 40 16.93 -6.90 -17.04
N PHE A 41 17.52 -5.73 -17.36
CA PHE A 41 18.03 -5.42 -18.71
C PHE A 41 19.53 -5.65 -18.82
N MET A 42 19.93 -6.31 -19.90
CA MET A 42 21.34 -6.45 -20.25
C MET A 42 21.82 -5.19 -20.98
N LEU A 43 22.60 -4.35 -20.29
CA LEU A 43 23.15 -3.12 -20.84
C LEU A 43 24.59 -3.34 -21.29
N PRO A 44 25.02 -2.79 -22.46
CA PRO A 44 26.36 -2.98 -23.01
C PRO A 44 27.37 -2.00 -22.41
N ILE A 45 27.48 -1.94 -21.08
CA ILE A 45 28.28 -0.95 -20.32
C ILE A 45 29.75 -1.02 -20.71
N THR A 46 30.29 -2.22 -20.90
CA THR A 46 31.69 -2.44 -21.31
C THR A 46 31.99 -1.86 -22.68
N ASN A 47 31.01 -1.89 -23.61
CA ASN A 47 31.17 -1.32 -24.93
C ASN A 47 31.16 0.21 -24.88
N TRP A 48 30.24 0.78 -24.12
CA TRP A 48 30.15 2.24 -23.94
C TRP A 48 31.38 2.80 -23.23
N ALA A 49 31.95 2.07 -22.26
CA ALA A 49 33.15 2.50 -21.56
C ALA A 49 34.41 2.60 -22.44
N ASN A 50 34.38 1.99 -23.65
CA ASN A 50 35.46 2.06 -24.61
C ASN A 50 35.30 3.20 -25.64
N GLU A 51 34.18 3.95 -25.59
CA GLU A 51 33.97 5.07 -26.47
C GLU A 51 34.93 6.24 -26.14
N PRO A 52 35.45 6.94 -27.14
CA PRO A 52 36.28 8.10 -26.93
C PRO A 52 35.47 9.21 -26.25
N GLU A 53 36.06 9.91 -25.29
CA GLU A 53 35.50 11.06 -24.57
C GLU A 53 34.30 10.71 -23.65
N ILE A 54 34.15 9.42 -23.27
CA ILE A 54 33.14 9.04 -22.27
C ILE A 54 33.62 9.40 -20.87
N ASP A 55 32.81 10.14 -20.14
CA ASP A 55 32.98 10.42 -18.71
C ASP A 55 31.87 9.78 -17.88
N ALA A 56 31.98 9.86 -16.55
CA ALA A 56 31.02 9.25 -15.63
C ALA A 56 29.61 9.82 -15.81
N ASP A 57 29.51 11.14 -16.04
CA ASP A 57 28.21 11.81 -16.22
C ASP A 57 27.51 11.41 -17.51
N LYS A 58 28.27 11.35 -18.62
CA LYS A 58 27.74 10.85 -19.90
C LYS A 58 27.35 9.38 -19.85
N MET A 59 28.14 8.57 -19.11
CA MET A 59 27.80 7.16 -18.93
C MET A 59 26.50 7.02 -18.14
N GLN A 60 26.33 7.80 -17.08
CA GLN A 60 25.10 7.81 -16.29
C GLN A 60 23.90 8.22 -17.14
N GLU A 61 24.00 9.29 -17.93
CA GLU A 61 22.94 9.73 -18.83
C GLU A 61 22.56 8.63 -19.85
N LYS A 62 23.54 7.99 -20.49
CA LYS A 62 23.30 6.86 -21.42
C LYS A 62 22.60 5.70 -20.75
N ILE A 63 22.98 5.36 -19.52
CA ILE A 63 22.35 4.27 -18.76
C ILE A 63 20.89 4.62 -18.47
N LEU A 64 20.63 5.84 -17.99
CA LEU A 64 19.27 6.28 -17.66
C LEU A 64 18.37 6.29 -18.90
N ASP A 65 18.87 6.86 -20.01
CA ASP A 65 18.12 6.92 -21.28
C ASP A 65 17.82 5.52 -21.83
N GLU A 66 18.79 4.62 -21.82
CA GLU A 66 18.58 3.25 -22.32
C GLU A 66 17.57 2.49 -21.44
N VAL A 67 17.63 2.64 -20.12
CA VAL A 67 16.63 2.02 -19.22
C VAL A 67 15.24 2.57 -19.49
N GLU A 68 15.08 3.88 -19.68
CA GLU A 68 13.80 4.49 -20.01
C GLU A 68 13.27 4.01 -21.37
N ASN A 69 14.15 3.91 -22.37
CA ASN A 69 13.79 3.39 -23.70
C ASN A 69 13.31 1.93 -23.62
N ARG A 70 14.01 1.08 -22.85
CA ARG A 70 13.62 -0.32 -22.65
C ARG A 70 12.27 -0.46 -21.93
N ILE A 71 12.01 0.40 -20.95
CA ILE A 71 10.71 0.43 -20.27
C ILE A 71 9.61 0.90 -21.24
N ALA A 72 9.88 1.92 -22.06
CA ALA A 72 8.94 2.40 -23.06
C ALA A 72 8.63 1.33 -24.12
N GLU A 73 9.65 0.63 -24.62
CA GLU A 73 9.48 -0.51 -25.56
C GLU A 73 8.63 -1.62 -24.92
N LYS A 74 8.94 -1.99 -23.68
CA LYS A 74 8.20 -3.02 -22.94
C LYS A 74 6.72 -2.67 -22.77
N ASN A 75 6.41 -1.40 -22.58
CA ASN A 75 5.05 -0.92 -22.36
C ASN A 75 4.35 -0.44 -23.63
N ALA A 76 5.01 -0.49 -24.80
CA ALA A 76 4.47 0.05 -26.06
C ALA A 76 3.13 -0.57 -26.50
N SER A 77 2.86 -1.81 -26.11
CA SER A 77 1.60 -2.51 -26.39
C SER A 77 0.49 -2.24 -25.37
N VAL A 78 0.79 -1.53 -24.28
CA VAL A 78 -0.13 -1.33 -23.16
C VAL A 78 -0.62 0.11 -23.14
N PRO A 79 -1.93 0.37 -23.00
CA PRO A 79 -2.46 1.73 -22.85
C PRO A 79 -1.83 2.47 -21.66
N GLU A 80 -1.54 3.75 -21.84
CA GLU A 80 -0.83 4.57 -20.83
C GLU A 80 -1.57 4.63 -19.49
N ASN A 81 -2.90 4.71 -19.51
CA ASN A 81 -3.72 4.71 -18.30
C ASN A 81 -3.53 3.43 -17.47
N ILE A 82 -3.36 2.29 -18.14
CA ILE A 82 -3.12 1.00 -17.47
C ILE A 82 -1.71 0.97 -16.87
N VAL A 83 -0.71 1.43 -17.61
CA VAL A 83 0.67 1.53 -17.09
C VAL A 83 0.68 2.37 -15.80
N ARG A 84 0.03 3.55 -15.83
CA ARG A 84 -0.07 4.43 -14.65
C ARG A 84 -0.81 3.78 -13.48
N MET A 85 -1.87 3.01 -13.77
CA MET A 85 -2.61 2.29 -12.74
C MET A 85 -1.75 1.21 -12.08
N VAL A 86 -1.01 0.43 -12.88
CA VAL A 86 -0.09 -0.59 -12.37
C VAL A 86 1.02 0.05 -11.54
N GLU A 87 1.65 1.12 -12.04
CA GLU A 87 2.66 1.87 -11.30
C GLU A 87 2.15 2.38 -9.95
N LYS A 88 0.94 2.97 -9.93
CA LYS A 88 0.30 3.43 -8.71
C LYS A 88 0.05 2.28 -7.72
N ASN A 89 -0.48 1.16 -8.21
CA ASN A 89 -0.77 0.00 -7.37
C ASN A 89 0.51 -0.60 -6.77
N VAL A 90 1.58 -0.73 -7.57
CA VAL A 90 2.89 -1.19 -7.09
C VAL A 90 3.42 -0.25 -6.00
N LEU A 91 3.41 1.06 -6.24
CA LEU A 91 3.86 2.05 -5.27
C LEU A 91 3.09 1.95 -3.95
N MET A 92 1.75 1.91 -4.03
CA MET A 92 0.89 1.84 -2.84
C MET A 92 1.10 0.56 -2.05
N GLN A 93 1.22 -0.57 -2.74
CA GLN A 93 1.43 -1.88 -2.09
C GLN A 93 2.78 -1.94 -1.36
N VAL A 94 3.85 -1.48 -2.02
CA VAL A 94 5.19 -1.46 -1.41
C VAL A 94 5.24 -0.48 -0.24
N LEU A 95 4.66 0.72 -0.41
CA LEU A 95 4.59 1.72 0.64
C LEU A 95 3.83 1.20 1.88
N ASP A 96 2.68 0.58 1.68
CA ASP A 96 1.87 0.01 2.77
C ASP A 96 2.65 -1.02 3.59
N GLN A 97 3.37 -1.91 2.90
CA GLN A 97 4.18 -2.92 3.56
C GLN A 97 5.33 -2.28 4.37
N LEU A 98 6.13 -1.42 3.72
CA LEU A 98 7.27 -0.78 4.38
C LEU A 98 6.84 0.13 5.51
N TRP A 99 5.72 0.82 5.36
CA TRP A 99 5.16 1.68 6.41
C TRP A 99 4.74 0.88 7.64
N LYS A 100 4.06 -0.24 7.46
CA LYS A 100 3.70 -1.14 8.58
C LYS A 100 4.93 -1.66 9.32
N GLU A 101 5.96 -2.10 8.58
CA GLU A 101 7.23 -2.54 9.14
C GLU A 101 7.95 -1.41 9.89
N HIS A 102 7.93 -0.19 9.33
CA HIS A 102 8.54 0.99 9.93
C HIS A 102 7.86 1.37 11.25
N ILE A 103 6.52 1.42 11.30
CA ILE A 103 5.78 1.72 12.53
C ILE A 103 6.06 0.68 13.61
N ALA A 104 6.06 -0.62 13.25
CA ALA A 104 6.40 -1.69 14.20
C ALA A 104 7.83 -1.54 14.75
N SER A 105 8.78 -1.17 13.90
CA SER A 105 10.17 -0.94 14.29
C SER A 105 10.33 0.30 15.18
N LEU A 106 9.59 1.38 14.92
CA LEU A 106 9.57 2.57 15.77
C LEU A 106 8.99 2.25 17.16
N ASP A 107 7.94 1.44 17.24
CA ASP A 107 7.36 1.03 18.51
C ASP A 107 8.34 0.19 19.34
N LEU A 108 9.01 -0.77 18.71
CA LEU A 108 10.08 -1.54 19.35
C LEU A 108 11.21 -0.64 19.85
N MET A 109 11.66 0.30 19.02
CA MET A 109 12.72 1.26 19.39
C MET A 109 12.28 2.12 20.59
N ARG A 110 11.03 2.55 20.65
CA ARG A 110 10.48 3.34 21.76
C ARG A 110 10.65 2.64 23.11
N HIS A 111 10.49 1.33 23.15
CA HIS A 111 10.65 0.54 24.38
C HIS A 111 12.13 0.36 24.77
N THR A 112 13.04 0.32 23.81
CA THR A 112 14.46 0.04 24.03
C THR A 112 15.31 1.31 24.24
N ILE A 113 14.91 2.45 23.70
CA ILE A 113 15.71 3.68 23.70
C ILE A 113 15.97 4.22 25.11
N VAL A 114 15.05 3.96 26.06
CA VAL A 114 15.18 4.40 27.47
C VAL A 114 16.43 3.81 28.12
N LEU A 115 16.85 2.62 27.70
CA LEU A 115 18.07 1.99 28.22
C LEU A 115 19.35 2.77 27.88
N ARG A 116 19.34 3.61 26.83
CA ARG A 116 20.49 4.48 26.48
C ARG A 116 20.74 5.58 27.50
N ALA A 117 19.77 5.88 28.38
CA ALA A 117 19.97 6.81 29.49
C ALA A 117 21.09 6.37 30.45
N TYR A 118 21.31 5.07 30.62
CA TYR A 118 22.42 4.54 31.42
C TYR A 118 23.81 4.91 30.87
N GLY A 119 23.89 5.20 29.55
CA GLY A 119 25.11 5.68 28.87
C GLY A 119 25.26 7.20 28.87
N GLN A 120 24.56 7.94 29.73
CA GLN A 120 24.58 9.42 29.82
C GLN A 120 24.14 10.11 28.53
N LYS A 121 23.40 9.45 27.66
CA LYS A 121 22.79 10.02 26.47
C LYS A 121 21.35 10.41 26.74
N ASP A 122 20.94 11.55 26.15
CA ASP A 122 19.54 11.98 26.21
C ASP A 122 18.67 11.06 25.35
N PRO A 123 17.76 10.25 25.95
CA PRO A 123 16.94 9.30 25.20
C PRO A 123 16.06 9.95 24.13
N LEU A 124 15.61 11.19 24.35
CA LEU A 124 14.77 11.89 23.40
C LEU A 124 15.54 12.27 22.11
N ASN A 125 16.75 12.77 22.27
CA ASN A 125 17.59 13.13 21.14
C ASN A 125 18.07 11.89 20.37
N GLU A 126 18.42 10.82 21.09
CA GLU A 126 18.75 9.54 20.49
C GLU A 126 17.55 8.96 19.70
N TYR A 127 16.33 9.04 20.27
CA TYR A 127 15.11 8.60 19.59
C TYR A 127 14.89 9.36 18.27
N LYS A 128 14.98 10.69 18.30
CA LYS A 128 14.79 11.51 17.10
C LYS A 128 15.80 11.16 16.00
N LYS A 129 17.07 10.99 16.37
CA LYS A 129 18.14 10.66 15.44
C LYS A 129 17.92 9.27 14.82
N GLU A 130 17.61 8.29 15.63
CA GLU A 130 17.40 6.90 15.18
C GLU A 130 16.14 6.79 14.32
N ALA A 131 15.03 7.45 14.75
CA ALA A 131 13.80 7.48 13.98
C ALA A 131 13.99 8.12 12.59
N PHE A 132 14.76 9.20 12.51
CA PHE A 132 15.11 9.81 11.24
C PHE A 132 15.93 8.88 10.34
N ASN A 133 16.92 8.21 10.90
CA ASN A 133 17.72 7.22 10.17
C ASN A 133 16.85 6.06 9.63
N MET A 134 16.00 5.52 10.48
CA MET A 134 15.08 4.45 10.08
C MET A 134 14.11 4.90 8.99
N PHE A 135 13.62 6.13 9.06
CA PHE A 135 12.76 6.69 8.03
C PHE A 135 13.51 6.86 6.70
N SER A 136 14.74 7.37 6.72
CA SER A 136 15.58 7.49 5.52
C SER A 136 15.82 6.12 4.87
N VAL A 137 16.18 5.11 5.66
CA VAL A 137 16.36 3.73 5.17
C VAL A 137 15.06 3.18 4.59
N MET A 138 13.92 3.47 5.19
CA MET A 138 12.61 3.06 4.65
C MET A 138 12.35 3.69 3.27
N LEU A 139 12.67 4.98 3.09
CA LEU A 139 12.52 5.67 1.80
C LEU A 139 13.46 5.08 0.74
N ASP A 140 14.70 4.77 1.09
CA ASP A 140 15.66 4.15 0.17
C ASP A 140 15.19 2.75 -0.24
N ASN A 141 14.71 1.94 0.70
CA ASN A 141 14.08 0.65 0.42
C ASN A 141 12.83 0.78 -0.47
N LEU A 142 12.04 1.85 -0.29
CA LEU A 142 10.89 2.13 -1.15
C LEU A 142 11.32 2.37 -2.60
N ARG A 143 12.33 3.24 -2.79
CA ARG A 143 12.89 3.56 -4.12
C ARG A 143 13.42 2.30 -4.81
N GLU A 144 14.21 1.50 -4.09
CA GLU A 144 14.74 0.23 -4.61
C GLU A 144 13.64 -0.73 -5.02
N LYS A 145 12.72 -1.08 -4.10
CA LYS A 145 11.68 -2.09 -4.34
C LYS A 145 10.72 -1.68 -5.44
N VAL A 146 10.31 -0.41 -5.47
CA VAL A 146 9.40 0.10 -6.53
C VAL A 146 10.11 0.07 -7.88
N THR A 147 11.37 0.54 -7.96
CA THR A 147 12.15 0.49 -9.20
C THR A 147 12.32 -0.95 -9.69
N PHE A 148 12.70 -1.87 -8.80
CA PHE A 148 12.85 -3.28 -9.11
C PHE A 148 11.57 -3.90 -9.68
N LEU A 149 10.44 -3.68 -9.00
CA LEU A 149 9.16 -4.25 -9.43
C LEU A 149 8.70 -3.68 -10.76
N ILE A 150 8.75 -2.35 -10.95
CA ILE A 150 8.30 -1.70 -12.20
C ILE A 150 9.17 -2.12 -13.39
N CYS A 151 10.48 -2.20 -13.21
CA CYS A 151 11.38 -2.64 -14.28
C CYS A 151 11.13 -4.10 -14.69
N ARG A 152 10.76 -4.97 -13.76
CA ARG A 152 10.57 -6.41 -14.01
C ARG A 152 9.14 -6.83 -14.29
N THR A 153 8.14 -6.06 -13.88
CA THR A 153 6.73 -6.40 -14.13
C THR A 153 6.43 -6.37 -15.61
N VAL A 154 5.92 -7.46 -16.14
CA VAL A 154 5.36 -7.56 -17.49
C VAL A 154 3.84 -7.51 -17.37
N ILE A 155 3.23 -6.52 -18.00
CA ILE A 155 1.77 -6.37 -18.00
C ILE A 155 1.21 -7.26 -19.11
N GLN A 156 0.51 -8.34 -18.71
CA GLN A 156 -0.16 -9.23 -19.67
C GLN A 156 -1.51 -8.64 -20.02
N THR A 157 -1.81 -8.60 -21.33
CA THR A 157 -3.07 -8.04 -21.85
C THR A 157 -4.31 -8.79 -21.36
N ASP A 158 -4.20 -10.09 -21.14
CA ASP A 158 -5.32 -10.91 -20.60
C ASP A 158 -5.72 -10.55 -19.18
N ALA A 159 -4.79 -9.99 -18.39
CA ALA A 159 -5.07 -9.48 -17.05
C ALA A 159 -5.68 -8.06 -17.06
N LEU A 160 -5.60 -7.34 -18.19
CA LEU A 160 -6.11 -5.98 -18.32
C LEU A 160 -7.64 -5.93 -18.22
N ASP A 161 -8.34 -6.88 -18.82
CA ASP A 161 -9.80 -6.95 -18.76
C ASP A 161 -10.29 -7.15 -17.30
N ALA A 162 -9.58 -7.95 -16.53
CA ALA A 162 -9.89 -8.16 -15.13
C ALA A 162 -9.66 -6.89 -14.28
N LEU A 163 -8.59 -6.14 -14.54
CA LEU A 163 -8.28 -4.89 -13.85
C LEU A 163 -9.27 -3.78 -14.23
N MET A 164 -9.65 -3.66 -15.51
CA MET A 164 -10.66 -2.71 -15.96
C MET A 164 -12.05 -2.99 -15.35
N ILE A 165 -12.40 -4.26 -15.19
CA ILE A 165 -13.65 -4.65 -14.51
C ILE A 165 -13.60 -4.26 -13.04
N GLN A 166 -12.46 -4.41 -12.38
CA GLN A 166 -12.29 -4.06 -10.98
C GLN A 166 -12.34 -2.53 -10.76
N GLU A 167 -11.72 -1.74 -11.64
CA GLU A 167 -11.75 -0.28 -11.58
C GLU A 167 -13.16 0.28 -11.85
N ASN A 168 -13.87 -0.26 -12.84
CA ASN A 168 -15.27 0.07 -13.10
C ASN A 168 -16.19 -0.31 -11.93
N ARG A 169 -15.90 -1.42 -11.22
CA ARG A 169 -16.63 -1.77 -9.99
C ARG A 169 -16.35 -0.79 -8.85
N ALA A 170 -15.10 -0.38 -8.67
CA ALA A 170 -14.72 0.59 -7.64
C ALA A 170 -15.31 1.99 -7.90
N GLN A 171 -15.37 2.43 -9.16
CA GLN A 171 -16.01 3.70 -9.54
C GLN A 171 -17.53 3.65 -9.45
N ASN A 172 -18.15 2.49 -9.67
CA ASN A 172 -19.59 2.28 -9.51
C ASN A 172 -20.02 1.98 -8.05
N MET A 173 -19.08 1.70 -7.15
CA MET A 173 -19.31 1.74 -5.70
C MET A 173 -19.30 3.20 -5.24
N GLN A 174 -20.24 4.01 -5.71
CA GLN A 174 -20.62 5.22 -5.00
C GLN A 174 -21.10 4.78 -3.62
N GLU A 175 -20.47 5.30 -2.58
CA GLU A 175 -21.03 5.22 -1.23
C GLU A 175 -22.45 5.77 -1.28
N ILE A 176 -23.43 4.89 -1.35
CA ILE A 176 -24.81 5.25 -1.12
C ILE A 176 -24.89 5.49 0.40
N HIS A 177 -24.57 6.71 0.81
CA HIS A 177 -25.02 7.20 2.09
C HIS A 177 -26.55 7.29 2.00
N GLU A 178 -27.22 6.21 2.37
CA GLU A 178 -28.65 6.28 2.63
C GLU A 178 -28.86 7.32 3.73
N THR A 179 -29.39 8.48 3.34
CA THR A 179 -29.80 9.47 4.32
C THR A 179 -30.88 8.83 5.20
N PRO A 180 -30.94 9.17 6.51
CA PRO A 180 -31.93 8.58 7.43
C PRO A 180 -33.39 8.70 6.96
N GLU A 181 -33.68 9.60 6.04
CA GLU A 181 -35.01 9.81 5.43
C GLU A 181 -35.39 8.75 4.38
N SER A 182 -34.42 8.04 3.77
CA SER A 182 -34.72 7.00 2.78
C SER A 182 -35.18 5.67 3.41
N LEU A 183 -35.04 5.54 4.73
CA LEU A 183 -35.46 4.34 5.48
C LEU A 183 -36.93 4.33 5.90
N VAL A 184 -37.65 5.46 5.74
CA VAL A 184 -39.02 5.61 6.26
C VAL A 184 -40.13 5.26 5.23
N GLY A 185 -39.77 4.80 4.03
CA GLY A 185 -40.76 4.67 2.96
C GLY A 185 -40.72 3.40 2.11
N ARG A 186 -40.03 2.33 2.49
CA ARG A 186 -40.05 1.08 1.68
C ARG A 186 -41.19 0.16 2.11
N PRO A 187 -42.17 -0.12 1.23
CA PRO A 187 -43.11 -1.21 1.45
C PRO A 187 -42.35 -2.53 1.34
N SER A 188 -42.60 -3.43 2.29
CA SER A 188 -42.04 -4.79 2.36
C SER A 188 -42.28 -5.51 1.05
N ALA A 189 -41.23 -5.80 0.27
CA ALA A 189 -41.29 -6.69 -0.85
C ALA A 189 -41.36 -8.15 -0.35
N PRO A 190 -42.12 -9.05 -1.01
CA PRO A 190 -42.26 -10.44 -0.58
C PRO A 190 -40.93 -11.20 -0.81
N ASN A 191 -40.46 -11.84 0.23
CA ASN A 191 -39.32 -12.74 0.20
C ASN A 191 -39.62 -13.96 -0.67
N ASN A 192 -38.97 -14.05 -1.83
CA ASN A 192 -38.75 -15.33 -2.51
C ASN A 192 -37.23 -15.56 -2.53
N TYR A 193 -36.74 -16.31 -1.56
CA TYR A 193 -35.47 -17.02 -1.65
C TYR A 193 -35.77 -18.50 -1.49
N GLU A 194 -35.64 -19.22 -2.60
CA GLU A 194 -35.54 -20.68 -2.61
C GLU A 194 -34.23 -21.08 -1.91
N SER A 195 -34.39 -22.04 -1.04
CA SER A 195 -33.42 -22.63 -0.14
C SER A 195 -32.44 -23.52 -0.88
N ASP A 196 -31.13 -23.35 -0.67
CA ASP A 196 -30.16 -24.45 -0.74
C ASP A 196 -29.52 -24.68 0.63
N GLU A 197 -29.57 -25.93 1.03
CA GLU A 197 -29.30 -26.46 2.35
C GLU A 197 -27.85 -26.38 2.79
N LYS A 198 -27.66 -26.11 4.04
CA LYS A 198 -26.68 -26.56 5.05
C LYS A 198 -25.92 -25.41 5.73
N ASN A 199 -26.61 -24.78 6.67
CA ASN A 199 -26.02 -24.35 7.95
C ASN A 199 -27.21 -24.01 8.87
N GLU A 200 -27.41 -24.77 9.92
CA GLU A 200 -28.47 -24.54 10.88
C GLU A 200 -28.28 -23.16 11.57
N PRO A 201 -29.22 -22.23 11.42
CA PRO A 201 -29.26 -21.06 12.28
C PRO A 201 -29.96 -21.46 13.58
N PHE A 202 -29.33 -21.11 14.68
CA PHE A 202 -29.91 -21.14 16.02
C PHE A 202 -31.33 -20.54 15.99
N GLN A 203 -32.32 -21.38 16.07
CA GLN A 203 -33.74 -20.99 16.20
C GLN A 203 -33.94 -20.40 17.58
N TYR A 204 -33.94 -19.05 17.69
CA TYR A 204 -34.66 -18.40 18.78
C TYR A 204 -36.16 -18.55 18.51
N SER A 205 -36.80 -19.45 19.24
CA SER A 205 -38.25 -19.45 19.36
C SER A 205 -38.70 -18.03 19.76
N ARG A 206 -39.57 -17.42 18.95
CA ARG A 206 -40.28 -16.20 19.31
C ARG A 206 -41.17 -16.55 20.51
N ALA A 207 -40.66 -16.40 21.72
CA ALA A 207 -41.50 -16.26 22.90
C ALA A 207 -42.30 -14.98 22.72
N GLU A 208 -43.62 -15.06 22.97
CA GLU A 208 -44.55 -13.93 22.84
C GLU A 208 -43.99 -12.72 23.59
N PHE A 209 -43.71 -11.64 22.84
CA PHE A 209 -43.26 -10.36 23.37
C PHE A 209 -44.42 -9.72 24.17
N ASP A 210 -44.26 -9.59 25.49
CA ASP A 210 -45.20 -8.87 26.35
C ASP A 210 -44.56 -7.53 26.80
N PRO A 211 -45.11 -6.38 26.39
CA PRO A 211 -44.64 -5.06 26.81
C PRO A 211 -44.65 -4.86 28.34
N LYS A 212 -45.37 -5.68 29.09
CA LYS A 212 -45.48 -5.56 30.56
C LYS A 212 -44.52 -6.48 31.29
N ASP A 213 -43.95 -7.50 30.64
CA ASP A 213 -43.01 -8.42 31.28
C ASP A 213 -41.58 -8.21 30.76
N PRO A 214 -40.68 -7.62 31.56
CA PRO A 214 -39.28 -7.37 31.16
C PRO A 214 -38.48 -8.60 30.79
N ARG A 215 -38.91 -9.80 31.18
CA ARG A 215 -38.23 -11.07 30.90
C ARG A 215 -38.39 -11.51 29.41
N THR A 216 -39.40 -10.98 28.74
CA THR A 216 -39.71 -11.32 27.34
C THR A 216 -38.99 -10.40 26.35
N TRP A 217 -38.34 -9.33 26.81
CA TRP A 217 -37.76 -8.30 25.95
C TRP A 217 -36.40 -8.63 25.33
N GLY A 218 -35.73 -9.71 25.78
CA GLY A 218 -34.41 -10.08 25.32
C GLY A 218 -33.34 -9.02 25.66
N LYS A 219 -32.29 -8.90 24.84
CA LYS A 219 -31.24 -7.88 25.03
C LYS A 219 -31.68 -6.55 24.40
N VAL A 220 -32.06 -5.57 25.21
CA VAL A 220 -32.38 -4.21 24.80
C VAL A 220 -31.15 -3.33 24.94
N ALA A 221 -30.77 -2.59 23.88
CA ALA A 221 -29.66 -1.67 23.95
C ALA A 221 -29.98 -0.45 24.83
N ARG A 222 -28.99 0.05 25.55
CA ARG A 222 -29.15 1.11 26.57
C ARG A 222 -29.78 2.41 26.04
N ASN A 223 -29.58 2.68 24.73
CA ASN A 223 -30.07 3.89 24.09
C ASN A 223 -31.38 3.69 23.29
N ASP A 224 -31.88 2.46 23.17
CA ASP A 224 -33.11 2.15 22.45
C ASP A 224 -34.34 2.61 23.26
N LEU A 225 -35.47 2.75 22.55
CA LEU A 225 -36.74 3.02 23.20
C LEU A 225 -37.15 1.86 24.10
N CYS A 226 -37.64 2.16 25.28
CA CYS A 226 -38.01 1.13 26.24
C CYS A 226 -39.20 0.31 25.71
N PRO A 227 -39.14 -1.02 25.62
CA PRO A 227 -40.20 -1.86 25.12
C PRO A 227 -41.53 -1.77 25.88
N CYS A 228 -41.53 -1.18 27.09
CA CYS A 228 -42.73 -0.95 27.87
C CYS A 228 -43.69 0.10 27.29
N GLY A 229 -43.37 0.72 26.15
CA GLY A 229 -44.21 1.73 25.50
C GLY A 229 -44.19 3.12 26.15
N SER A 230 -43.30 3.40 27.11
CA SER A 230 -43.20 4.69 27.78
C SER A 230 -42.62 5.84 26.94
N GLY A 231 -42.12 5.58 25.74
CA GLY A 231 -41.46 6.56 24.85
C GLY A 231 -40.10 7.05 25.36
N LYS A 232 -39.61 6.54 26.49
CA LYS A 232 -38.30 6.90 27.06
C LYS A 232 -37.23 5.90 26.63
N LYS A 233 -35.99 6.35 26.56
CA LYS A 233 -34.85 5.45 26.31
C LYS A 233 -34.73 4.43 27.44
N TYR A 234 -34.32 3.20 27.15
CA TYR A 234 -34.23 2.09 28.12
C TYR A 234 -33.43 2.48 29.36
N LYS A 235 -32.31 3.19 29.21
CA LYS A 235 -31.47 3.70 30.32
C LYS A 235 -32.19 4.68 31.25
N HIS A 236 -33.26 5.31 30.82
CA HIS A 236 -34.05 6.28 31.62
C HIS A 236 -35.37 5.70 32.08
N CYS A 237 -35.64 4.41 31.81
CA CYS A 237 -36.84 3.70 32.18
C CYS A 237 -36.49 2.42 32.98
N HIS A 238 -36.57 1.27 32.36
CA HIS A 238 -36.32 -0.03 33.02
C HIS A 238 -34.82 -0.41 33.08
N GLY A 239 -33.95 0.24 32.35
CA GLY A 239 -32.51 0.08 32.41
C GLY A 239 -31.81 1.07 33.35
N LYS A 240 -32.49 1.70 34.27
CA LYS A 240 -31.94 2.60 35.28
C LYS A 240 -31.33 1.74 36.42
N ILE A 241 -30.01 1.72 36.51
CA ILE A 241 -29.23 1.13 37.59
C ILE A 241 -29.09 2.19 38.68
#